data_d6f8e10df8f6f65460b50086729e65fc
#
_entry.id   d6f8e10df8f6f65460b50086729e65fc
#
_cell.length_a   1.000
_cell.length_b   1.000
_cell.length_c   1.000
_cell.angle_alpha   90.00
_cell.angle_beta   90.00
_cell.angle_gamma   90.00
#
_symmetry.space_group_name_H-M   'P 1'
#
loop_
_entity.id
_entity.type
_entity.pdbx_description
1 polymer ?
#
loop_
_entity_poly.entity_id
_entity_poly.type
_entity_poly.pdbx_seq_one_letter_code
_entity_poly.pdbx_strand_id
1 'polypeptide(L)' 'MEVILQTTDITQIPFVKMLLSSQGIQAFVFDSNMSVLEGSINILPIRVMVLSSDSVIAKSILKENGISTL' A
#
# COMPACT_ATOMS: atom_id res chain seq x y z
N MET A 1 -13.61 0.74 -2.32
CA MET A 1 -12.20 0.81 -1.90
C MET A 1 -11.37 1.56 -2.91
N GLU A 2 -10.35 2.25 -2.44
CA GLU A 2 -9.46 3.04 -3.28
C GLU A 2 -8.01 2.63 -3.08
N VAL A 3 -7.26 2.53 -4.17
CA VAL A 3 -5.82 2.30 -4.10
C VAL A 3 -5.14 3.63 -3.77
N ILE A 4 -4.40 3.66 -2.66
CA ILE A 4 -3.71 4.89 -2.23
C ILE A 4 -2.21 4.81 -2.45
N LEU A 5 -1.67 3.61 -2.66
CA LEU A 5 -0.24 3.39 -2.83
C LEU A 5 0.01 2.19 -3.71
N GLN A 6 0.97 2.34 -4.63
CA GLN A 6 1.54 1.21 -5.35
C GLN A 6 3.04 1.25 -5.15
N THR A 7 3.63 0.12 -4.79
CA THR A 7 5.07 0.07 -4.55
C THR A 7 5.62 -1.31 -4.88
N THR A 8 6.87 -1.34 -5.33
CA THR A 8 7.63 -2.58 -5.47
C THR A 8 8.53 -2.81 -4.25
N ASP A 9 8.56 -1.86 -3.32
CA ASP A 9 9.37 -1.97 -2.12
C ASP A 9 8.55 -2.61 -1.00
N ILE A 10 8.77 -3.92 -0.82
CA ILE A 10 8.05 -4.70 0.18
C ILE A 10 8.31 -4.20 1.61
N THR A 11 9.43 -3.53 1.83
CA THR A 11 9.77 -3.03 3.18
C THR A 11 8.89 -1.87 3.62
N GLN A 12 8.24 -1.18 2.67
CA GLN A 12 7.31 -0.10 3.00
C GLN A 12 6.01 -0.61 3.62
N ILE A 13 5.62 -1.82 3.31
CA ILE A 13 4.28 -2.32 3.64
C ILE A 13 4.02 -2.36 5.15
N PRO A 14 4.89 -2.96 5.98
CA PRO A 14 4.64 -2.97 7.43
C PRO A 14 4.57 -1.55 8.01
N PHE A 15 5.40 -0.64 7.52
CA PHE A 15 5.42 0.74 7.98
C PHE A 15 4.11 1.45 7.63
N VAL A 16 3.65 1.32 6.40
CA VAL A 16 2.39 1.90 5.94
C VAL A 16 1.21 1.37 6.75
N LYS A 17 1.17 0.06 6.95
CA LYS A 17 0.11 -0.57 7.75
C LYS A 17 0.11 -0.04 9.17
N MET A 18 1.28 0.12 9.77
CA MET A 18 1.41 0.63 11.13
C MET A 18 0.90 2.08 11.21
N LEU A 19 1.30 2.93 10.27
CA LEU A 19 0.87 4.33 10.23
C LEU A 19 -0.66 4.44 10.13
N LEU A 20 -1.26 3.70 9.24
CA LEU A 20 -2.70 3.75 9.03
C LEU A 20 -3.45 3.16 10.21
N SER A 21 -3.00 2.04 10.73
CA SER A 21 -3.61 1.39 11.88
C SER A 21 -3.57 2.27 13.14
N SER A 22 -2.48 3.04 13.33
CA SER A 22 -2.38 3.96 14.47
C SER A 22 -3.42 5.07 14.43
N GLN A 23 -4.01 5.32 13.27
CA GLN A 23 -5.08 6.32 13.08
C GLN A 23 -6.45 5.66 12.90
N GLY A 24 -6.55 4.36 13.19
CA GLY A 24 -7.81 3.63 13.07
C GLY A 24 -8.23 3.33 11.65
N ILE A 25 -7.32 3.40 10.69
CA ILE A 25 -7.61 3.13 9.27
C ILE A 25 -7.12 1.72 8.94
N GLN A 26 -8.03 0.91 8.42
CA GLN A 26 -7.68 -0.43 7.98
C GLN A 26 -7.12 -0.39 6.56
N ALA A 27 -5.93 -0.96 6.39
CA ALA A 27 -5.29 -1.10 5.09
C ALA A 27 -5.49 -2.51 4.56
N PHE A 28 -5.81 -2.60 3.26
CA PHE A 28 -5.95 -3.87 2.54
C PHE A 28 -4.81 -3.95 1.55
N VAL A 29 -3.99 -4.98 1.68
CA VAL A 29 -2.80 -5.16 0.86
C VAL A 29 -3.04 -6.23 -0.18
N PHE A 30 -2.87 -5.88 -1.44
CA PHE A 30 -3.00 -6.81 -2.56
C PHE A 30 -1.63 -7.00 -3.20
N ASP A 31 -1.10 -8.20 -3.05
CA ASP A 31 0.20 -8.58 -3.57
C ASP A 31 -0.01 -9.65 -4.63
N SER A 32 0.31 -9.32 -5.87
CA SER A 32 0.20 -10.25 -6.99
C SER A 32 1.51 -10.93 -7.35
N ASN A 33 2.50 -10.88 -6.47
CA ASN A 33 3.80 -11.53 -6.69
C ASN A 33 3.74 -13.06 -6.71
N MET A 34 2.57 -13.62 -6.52
CA MET A 34 2.36 -15.06 -6.56
C MET A 34 2.55 -15.65 -7.96
N SER A 35 2.69 -14.82 -8.96
CA SER A 35 2.78 -15.27 -10.34
C SER A 35 4.21 -15.30 -10.88
N VAL A 36 5.22 -15.39 -10.03
CA VAL A 36 6.58 -15.67 -10.48
C VAL A 36 6.63 -17.10 -10.93
N LEU A 37 6.29 -17.34 -12.17
CA LEU A 37 6.30 -18.64 -12.78
C LEU A 37 7.51 -18.75 -13.70
N GLU A 38 8.24 -19.86 -13.56
CA GLU A 38 9.21 -20.30 -14.55
C GLU A 38 10.36 -19.31 -14.83
N GLY A 39 10.86 -18.67 -13.80
CA GLY A 39 12.04 -17.82 -13.94
C GLY A 39 11.77 -16.47 -14.61
N SER A 40 10.54 -16.12 -14.88
CA SER A 40 10.25 -14.77 -15.31
C SER A 40 10.16 -13.87 -14.07
N ILE A 41 11.06 -12.91 -14.03
CA ILE A 41 11.16 -11.97 -12.93
C ILE A 41 10.36 -10.74 -13.29
N ASN A 42 9.05 -10.83 -13.18
CA ASN A 42 8.20 -9.64 -13.24
C ASN A 42 7.81 -9.26 -11.83
N ILE A 43 8.44 -8.20 -11.34
CA ILE A 43 8.06 -7.64 -10.06
C ILE A 43 6.81 -6.81 -10.29
N LEU A 44 5.67 -7.32 -9.83
CA LEU A 44 4.42 -6.60 -9.90
C LEU A 44 4.29 -5.71 -8.68
N PRO A 45 3.77 -4.48 -8.83
CA PRO A 45 3.62 -3.60 -7.69
C PRO A 45 2.58 -4.14 -6.71
N ILE A 46 2.88 -3.97 -5.43
CA ILE A 46 1.94 -4.23 -4.35
C ILE A 46 1.03 -3.03 -4.24
N ARG A 47 -0.26 -3.28 -4.11
CA ARG A 47 -1.26 -2.22 -3.95
C ARG A 47 -1.76 -2.18 -2.52
N VAL A 48 -1.82 -0.99 -1.96
CA VAL A 48 -2.43 -0.74 -0.66
C VAL A 48 -3.71 0.03 -0.89
N MET A 49 -4.80 -0.52 -0.37
CA MET A 49 -6.14 0.06 -0.53
C MET A 49 -6.74 0.36 0.82
N VAL A 50 -7.60 1.35 0.84
CA VAL A 50 -8.42 1.68 2.01
C VAL A 50 -9.86 1.87 1.56
N LEU A 51 -10.78 1.95 2.51
CA LEU A 51 -12.15 2.33 2.20
C LEU A 51 -12.14 3.75 1.61
N SER A 52 -13.05 3.99 0.65
CA SER A 52 -13.09 5.29 -0.03
C SER A 52 -13.27 6.45 0.93
N SER A 53 -14.02 6.23 2.01
CA SER A 53 -14.23 7.25 3.05
C SER A 53 -12.95 7.62 3.80
N ASP A 54 -11.94 6.75 3.77
CA ASP A 54 -10.67 6.96 4.48
C ASP A 54 -9.56 7.47 3.56
N SER A 55 -9.79 7.53 2.25
CA SER A 55 -8.71 7.73 1.30
C SER A 55 -8.00 9.06 1.45
N VAL A 56 -8.72 10.15 1.69
CA VAL A 56 -8.12 11.48 1.83
C VAL A 56 -7.23 11.54 3.06
N ILE A 57 -7.74 11.06 4.19
CA ILE A 57 -6.99 11.05 5.45
C ILE A 57 -5.78 10.11 5.33
N ALA A 58 -5.97 8.94 4.74
CA ALA A 58 -4.89 7.97 4.58
C ALA A 58 -3.76 8.54 3.73
N LYS A 59 -4.07 9.17 2.61
CA LYS A 59 -3.05 9.80 1.77
C LYS A 59 -2.31 10.91 2.51
N SER A 60 -3.03 11.69 3.29
CA SER A 60 -2.44 12.77 4.10
C SER A 60 -1.43 12.21 5.11
N ILE A 61 -1.80 11.13 5.81
CA ILE A 61 -0.92 10.49 6.78
C ILE A 61 0.37 9.99 6.11
N LEU A 62 0.24 9.35 4.97
CA LEU A 62 1.41 8.82 4.27
C LEU A 62 2.31 9.93 3.76
N LYS A 63 1.74 11.00 3.20
CA LYS A 63 2.51 12.14 2.72
C LYS A 63 3.27 12.83 3.85
N GLU A 64 2.66 12.97 5.01
CA GLU A 64 3.31 13.56 6.19
C GLU A 64 4.53 12.75 6.64
N ASN A 65 4.57 11.47 6.29
CA ASN A 65 5.66 10.56 6.63
C ASN A 65 6.60 10.30 5.45
N GLY A 66 6.56 11.14 4.43
CA GLY A 66 7.49 11.07 3.31
C GLY A 66 7.18 9.98 2.30
N ILE A 67 5.96 9.44 2.31
CA ILE A 67 5.57 8.38 1.40
C ILE A 67 4.76 8.97 0.25
N SER A 68 5.21 8.71 -0.98
CA SER A 68 4.47 9.14 -2.17
C SER A 68 3.22 8.30 -2.35
N THR A 69 2.09 8.93 -2.55
CA THR A 69 0.80 8.26 -2.78
C THR A 69 0.34 8.44 -4.22
N LEU A 70 -0.67 7.68 -4.59
CA LEU A 70 -1.34 7.86 -5.89
C LEU A 70 -2.18 9.13 -5.91
#